data_56e40cfcbb6cbcbc9d41c7b24a88e138
#
_entry.id   56e40cfcbb6cbcbc9d41c7b24a88e138
#
_cell.length_a   1.000
_cell.length_b   1.000
_cell.length_c   1.000
_cell.angle_alpha   90.00
_cell.angle_beta   90.00
_cell.angle_gamma   90.00
#
_symmetry.space_group_name_H-M   'P 1'
#
loop_
_entity.id
_entity.type
_entity.pdbx_description
1 polymer ?
#
loop_
_entity_poly.entity_id
_entity_poly.type
_entity_poly.pdbx_seq_one_letter_code
_entity_poly.pdbx_strand_id
1 'polypeptide(L)'
;MRCAAGLLVGACALFALLAPAHAAGQDTLEIVSASGVHAFTVELAVDDAERERGLMFRKELPEGQGMLFDFQRDQPVAFWMHNTYISLDMIFIHSDGRIVRIEESAKPESDRLIPSGAPVRAVLEVIAGTARRLGIKAGDRVVGSIFGKGR
;
A
#
# COMPACT_ATOMS: atom_id res chain seq x y z
N MET A 1 27.53 70.47 15.36
CA MET A 1 26.26 69.72 15.27
C MET A 1 26.50 68.53 14.38
N ARG A 2 26.47 67.32 14.96
CA ARG A 2 26.83 66.03 14.27
C ARG A 2 25.53 65.23 14.10
N CYS A 3 25.10 65.05 12.86
CA CYS A 3 23.99 64.16 12.53
C CYS A 3 24.54 62.72 12.29
N ALA A 4 24.12 61.77 13.12
CA ALA A 4 24.41 60.38 12.94
C ALA A 4 23.31 59.72 12.06
N ALA A 5 23.71 59.16 10.93
CA ALA A 5 22.84 58.37 10.07
C ALA A 5 22.81 56.91 10.57
N GLY A 6 21.65 56.48 11.04
CA GLY A 6 21.44 55.08 11.42
C GLY A 6 21.11 54.20 10.20
N LEU A 7 21.92 53.15 10.02
CA LEU A 7 21.73 52.15 8.98
C LEU A 7 20.77 51.06 9.52
N LEU A 8 19.56 50.99 8.98
CA LEU A 8 18.61 49.91 9.26
C LEU A 8 18.93 48.70 8.33
N VAL A 9 19.50 47.67 8.92
CA VAL A 9 19.68 46.38 8.22
C VAL A 9 18.37 45.59 8.33
N GLY A 10 17.63 45.52 7.25
CA GLY A 10 16.44 44.69 7.14
C GLY A 10 16.83 43.21 6.98
N ALA A 11 16.57 42.41 8.01
CA ALA A 11 16.70 40.97 7.93
C ALA A 11 15.52 40.37 7.12
N CYS A 12 15.79 39.97 5.87
CA CYS A 12 14.83 39.22 5.06
C CYS A 12 14.80 37.77 5.55
N ALA A 13 13.81 37.43 6.36
CA ALA A 13 13.58 36.04 6.75
C ALA A 13 13.02 35.27 5.55
N LEU A 14 13.83 34.38 4.97
CA LEU A 14 13.40 33.44 3.95
C LEU A 14 12.52 32.35 4.63
N PHE A 15 11.20 32.50 4.55
CA PHE A 15 10.27 31.43 4.90
C PHE A 15 10.32 30.39 3.78
N ALA A 16 11.06 29.29 4.01
CA ALA A 16 10.96 28.10 3.18
C ALA A 16 9.58 27.49 3.40
N LEU A 17 8.70 27.63 2.41
CA LEU A 17 7.45 26.87 2.33
C LEU A 17 7.82 25.38 2.18
N LEU A 18 7.81 24.63 3.29
CA LEU A 18 7.75 23.17 3.20
C LEU A 18 6.38 22.82 2.59
N ALA A 19 6.40 22.38 1.34
CA ALA A 19 5.24 21.75 0.74
C ALA A 19 4.86 20.54 1.62
N PRO A 20 3.56 20.35 1.98
CA PRO A 20 3.17 19.17 2.71
C PRO A 20 3.48 17.96 1.81
N ALA A 21 4.27 17.03 2.32
CA ALA A 21 4.39 15.70 1.72
C ALA A 21 2.96 15.15 1.63
N HIS A 22 2.51 14.81 0.42
CA HIS A 22 1.25 14.08 0.25
C HIS A 22 1.39 12.80 1.09
N ALA A 23 0.70 12.78 2.22
CA ALA A 23 0.49 11.54 2.95
C ALA A 23 -0.36 10.67 2.01
N ALA A 24 0.20 9.55 1.53
CA ALA A 24 -0.57 8.52 0.85
C ALA A 24 -1.82 8.26 1.70
N GLY A 25 -3.02 8.34 1.09
CA GLY A 25 -4.25 8.16 1.82
C GLY A 25 -4.21 6.83 2.56
N GLN A 26 -4.36 6.86 3.88
CA GLN A 26 -4.49 5.63 4.68
C GLN A 26 -5.95 5.21 4.72
N ASP A 27 -6.20 3.91 4.59
CA ASP A 27 -7.52 3.30 4.71
C ASP A 27 -7.44 2.09 5.64
N THR A 28 -8.60 1.61 6.06
CA THR A 28 -8.71 0.37 6.85
C THR A 28 -9.55 -0.63 6.07
N LEU A 29 -9.07 -1.85 5.97
CA LEU A 29 -9.82 -2.96 5.42
C LEU A 29 -9.84 -4.13 6.41
N GLU A 30 -10.80 -5.01 6.24
CA GLU A 30 -10.95 -6.24 7.02
C GLU A 30 -10.96 -7.45 6.09
N ILE A 31 -10.31 -8.53 6.51
CA ILE A 31 -10.42 -9.83 5.86
C ILE A 31 -11.22 -10.75 6.77
N VAL A 32 -12.36 -11.21 6.26
CA VAL A 32 -13.23 -12.17 6.92
C VAL A 32 -12.85 -13.57 6.45
N SER A 33 -12.35 -14.37 7.36
CA SER A 33 -11.91 -15.75 7.12
C SER A 33 -12.55 -16.73 8.11
N ALA A 34 -12.32 -18.01 7.94
CA ALA A 34 -12.78 -19.03 8.89
C ALA A 34 -12.16 -18.88 10.30
N SER A 35 -10.99 -18.25 10.41
CA SER A 35 -10.29 -18.00 11.69
C SER A 35 -10.78 -16.74 12.40
N GLY A 36 -11.58 -15.88 11.75
CA GLY A 36 -12.08 -14.63 12.30
C GLY A 36 -11.98 -13.46 11.34
N VAL A 37 -12.11 -12.25 11.90
CA VAL A 37 -11.98 -10.97 11.18
C VAL A 37 -10.63 -10.36 11.50
N HIS A 38 -9.87 -10.01 10.47
CA HIS A 38 -8.53 -9.45 10.58
C HIS A 38 -8.48 -8.06 9.96
N ALA A 39 -8.21 -7.04 10.77
CA ALA A 39 -8.11 -5.65 10.32
C ALA A 39 -6.69 -5.30 9.89
N PHE A 40 -6.58 -4.51 8.83
CA PHE A 40 -5.33 -3.98 8.29
C PHE A 40 -5.46 -2.48 8.04
N THR A 41 -4.44 -1.73 8.42
CA THR A 41 -4.26 -0.33 8.00
C THR A 41 -3.41 -0.32 6.74
N VAL A 42 -3.91 0.26 5.66
CA VAL A 42 -3.26 0.20 4.36
C VAL A 42 -2.97 1.57 3.79
N GLU A 43 -1.84 1.70 3.12
CA GLU A 43 -1.59 2.78 2.19
C GLU A 43 -2.28 2.45 0.86
N LEU A 44 -2.88 3.44 0.22
CA LEU A 44 -3.54 3.25 -1.08
C LEU A 44 -2.57 3.63 -2.20
N ALA A 45 -2.47 2.76 -3.21
CA ALA A 45 -1.80 3.02 -4.47
C ALA A 45 -2.85 3.05 -5.59
N VAL A 46 -3.26 4.25 -6.00
CA VAL A 46 -4.40 4.45 -6.91
C VAL A 46 -4.01 5.00 -8.28
N ASP A 47 -2.87 5.65 -8.39
CA ASP A 47 -2.34 6.10 -9.67
C ASP A 47 -1.20 5.18 -10.16
N ASP A 48 -0.78 5.37 -11.43
CA ASP A 48 0.23 4.50 -12.06
C ASP A 48 1.59 4.61 -11.37
N ALA A 49 2.01 5.81 -10.95
CA ALA A 49 3.30 6.03 -10.31
C ALA A 49 3.35 5.42 -8.91
N GLU A 50 2.27 5.52 -8.14
CA GLU A 50 2.12 4.88 -6.83
C GLU A 50 2.16 3.35 -6.96
N ARG A 51 1.40 2.79 -7.94
CA ARG A 51 1.39 1.35 -8.20
C ARG A 51 2.73 0.83 -8.69
N GLU A 52 3.45 1.58 -9.55
CA GLU A 52 4.77 1.21 -10.02
C GLU A 52 5.79 1.19 -8.87
N ARG A 53 5.75 2.19 -8.00
CA ARG A 53 6.66 2.27 -6.86
C ARG A 53 6.34 1.23 -5.80
N GLY A 54 5.08 1.05 -5.42
CA GLY A 54 4.65 0.13 -4.38
C GLY A 54 5.50 0.22 -3.11
N LEU A 55 5.90 -0.94 -2.59
CA LEU A 55 6.73 -1.07 -1.39
C LEU A 55 8.25 -1.11 -1.69
N MET A 56 8.67 -0.69 -2.88
CA MET A 56 10.10 -0.61 -3.23
C MET A 56 10.90 0.18 -2.20
N PHE A 57 12.14 -0.25 -1.95
CA PHE A 57 13.12 0.39 -1.06
C PHE A 57 12.74 0.41 0.42
N ARG A 58 11.63 -0.19 0.82
CA ARG A 58 11.25 -0.31 2.23
C ARG A 58 12.05 -1.43 2.89
N LYS A 59 12.49 -1.16 4.12
CA LYS A 59 13.26 -2.09 4.93
C LYS A 59 12.38 -2.88 5.91
N GLU A 60 11.17 -2.40 6.16
CA GLU A 60 10.22 -2.99 7.09
C GLU A 60 8.78 -2.70 6.67
N LEU A 61 7.88 -3.57 7.08
CA LEU A 61 6.43 -3.40 7.01
C LEU A 61 5.86 -4.04 8.29
N PRO A 62 5.33 -3.24 9.23
CA PRO A 62 4.78 -3.75 10.48
C PRO A 62 3.60 -4.70 10.25
N GLU A 63 3.40 -5.66 11.17
CA GLU A 63 2.20 -6.50 11.18
C GLU A 63 0.92 -5.66 11.26
N GLY A 64 -0.13 -6.08 10.57
CA GLY A 64 -1.38 -5.33 10.49
C GLY A 64 -1.33 -4.10 9.59
N GLN A 65 -0.20 -3.84 8.95
CA GLN A 65 -0.06 -2.81 7.92
C GLN A 65 0.14 -3.44 6.54
N GLY A 66 -0.19 -2.68 5.49
CA GLY A 66 -0.01 -3.12 4.12
C GLY A 66 -0.12 -2.00 3.12
N MET A 67 -0.08 -2.36 1.84
CA MET A 67 -0.39 -1.48 0.72
C MET A 67 -1.47 -2.12 -0.15
N LEU A 68 -2.51 -1.35 -0.45
CA LEU A 68 -3.62 -1.76 -1.31
C LEU A 68 -3.51 -1.06 -2.66
N PHE A 69 -3.28 -1.85 -3.68
CA PHE A 69 -3.22 -1.41 -5.08
C PHE A 69 -4.62 -1.50 -5.67
N ASP A 70 -5.29 -0.38 -5.95
CA ASP A 70 -6.61 -0.35 -6.60
C ASP A 70 -6.46 -0.07 -8.10
N PHE A 71 -6.85 -1.03 -8.92
CA PHE A 71 -6.91 -0.93 -10.38
C PHE A 71 -8.27 -0.43 -10.88
N GLN A 72 -9.19 -0.08 -9.97
CA GLN A 72 -10.52 0.49 -10.20
C GLN A 72 -11.51 -0.44 -10.94
N ARG A 73 -11.04 -1.50 -11.57
CA ARG A 73 -11.82 -2.51 -12.29
C ARG A 73 -11.11 -3.86 -12.27
N ASP A 74 -11.86 -4.93 -12.49
CA ASP A 74 -11.27 -6.25 -12.67
C ASP A 74 -10.48 -6.32 -13.97
N GLN A 75 -9.21 -6.71 -13.85
CA GLN A 75 -8.31 -6.94 -14.99
C GLN A 75 -7.19 -7.91 -14.58
N PRO A 76 -6.59 -8.65 -15.56
CA PRO A 76 -5.38 -9.40 -15.28
C PRO A 76 -4.24 -8.44 -14.89
N VAL A 77 -3.55 -8.76 -13.80
CA VAL A 77 -2.38 -8.00 -13.34
C VAL A 77 -1.21 -8.97 -13.06
N ALA A 78 -0.01 -8.44 -13.11
CA ALA A 78 1.19 -9.15 -12.69
C ALA A 78 2.05 -8.23 -11.83
N PHE A 79 2.60 -8.80 -10.76
CA PHE A 79 3.50 -8.13 -9.83
C PHE A 79 4.91 -8.71 -9.96
N TRP A 80 5.86 -8.05 -9.37
CA TRP A 80 7.24 -8.49 -9.19
C TRP A 80 7.76 -7.98 -7.85
N MET A 81 8.95 -8.44 -7.46
CA MET A 81 9.60 -7.98 -6.22
C MET A 81 10.84 -7.12 -6.53
N HIS A 82 10.87 -6.48 -7.71
CA HIS A 82 11.96 -5.60 -8.12
C HIS A 82 12.18 -4.48 -7.09
N ASN A 83 13.41 -4.24 -6.66
CA ASN A 83 13.76 -3.25 -5.62
C ASN A 83 12.99 -3.40 -4.29
N THR A 84 12.36 -4.54 -4.03
CA THR A 84 11.60 -4.80 -2.81
C THR A 84 12.40 -5.69 -1.87
N TYR A 85 12.89 -5.13 -0.77
CA TYR A 85 13.86 -5.77 0.13
C TYR A 85 13.24 -6.71 1.15
N ILE A 86 11.94 -6.61 1.38
CA ILE A 86 11.18 -7.40 2.35
C ILE A 86 10.36 -8.45 1.61
N SER A 87 10.24 -9.66 2.18
CA SER A 87 9.36 -10.70 1.65
C SER A 87 7.90 -10.35 1.96
N LEU A 88 7.00 -10.52 0.98
CA LEU A 88 5.60 -10.14 1.06
C LEU A 88 4.66 -11.31 0.75
N ASP A 89 3.47 -11.30 1.35
CA ASP A 89 2.31 -12.03 0.86
C ASP A 89 1.50 -11.08 -0.03
N MET A 90 1.16 -11.51 -1.25
CA MET A 90 0.33 -10.77 -2.20
C MET A 90 -1.04 -11.41 -2.29
N ILE A 91 -2.08 -10.68 -1.88
CA ILE A 91 -3.47 -11.16 -1.84
C ILE A 91 -4.22 -10.52 -3.01
N PHE A 92 -4.60 -11.31 -3.99
CA PHE A 92 -5.29 -10.89 -5.21
C PHE A 92 -6.80 -10.92 -5.00
N ILE A 93 -7.49 -9.77 -5.24
CA ILE A 93 -8.87 -9.54 -4.78
C ILE A 93 -9.73 -9.09 -5.97
N HIS A 94 -10.83 -9.81 -6.21
CA HIS A 94 -11.85 -9.45 -7.19
C HIS A 94 -12.71 -8.27 -6.70
N SER A 95 -13.42 -7.58 -7.59
CA SER A 95 -14.22 -6.39 -7.28
C SER A 95 -15.34 -6.62 -6.25
N ASP A 96 -15.81 -7.87 -6.10
CA ASP A 96 -16.78 -8.27 -5.08
C ASP A 96 -16.16 -8.49 -3.69
N GLY A 97 -14.84 -8.28 -3.54
CA GLY A 97 -14.09 -8.50 -2.31
C GLY A 97 -13.59 -9.93 -2.11
N ARG A 98 -13.89 -10.88 -3.00
CA ARG A 98 -13.42 -12.27 -2.87
C ARG A 98 -11.93 -12.38 -3.19
N ILE A 99 -11.19 -13.04 -2.30
CA ILE A 99 -9.78 -13.41 -2.56
C ILE A 99 -9.75 -14.52 -3.60
N VAL A 100 -9.10 -14.28 -4.74
CA VAL A 100 -8.99 -15.27 -5.82
C VAL A 100 -7.71 -16.08 -5.74
N ARG A 101 -6.63 -15.47 -5.22
CA ARG A 101 -5.32 -16.10 -5.11
C ARG A 101 -4.47 -15.40 -4.06
N ILE A 102 -3.55 -16.13 -3.45
CA ILE A 102 -2.49 -15.58 -2.60
C ILE A 102 -1.15 -16.12 -3.11
N GLU A 103 -0.17 -15.25 -3.33
CA GLU A 103 1.24 -15.62 -3.42
C GLU A 103 1.86 -15.40 -2.05
N GLU A 104 2.21 -16.48 -1.37
CA GLU A 104 2.84 -16.41 -0.05
C GLU A 104 4.35 -16.27 -0.17
N SER A 105 4.93 -15.43 0.68
CA SER A 105 6.38 -15.28 0.86
C SER A 105 7.13 -15.01 -0.47
N ALA A 106 6.61 -14.08 -1.27
CA ALA A 106 7.26 -13.66 -2.50
C ALA A 106 8.71 -13.26 -2.22
N LYS A 107 9.63 -13.79 -3.07
CA LYS A 107 11.08 -13.66 -2.85
C LYS A 107 11.53 -12.23 -3.08
N PRO A 108 12.18 -11.57 -2.10
CA PRO A 108 12.75 -10.24 -2.28
C PRO A 108 13.65 -10.12 -3.52
N GLU A 109 13.66 -8.94 -4.13
CA GLU A 109 14.52 -8.57 -5.26
C GLU A 109 14.40 -9.50 -6.48
N SER A 110 13.26 -10.19 -6.63
CA SER A 110 13.00 -11.08 -7.76
C SER A 110 12.26 -10.36 -8.89
N ASP A 111 12.80 -10.46 -10.10
CA ASP A 111 12.15 -9.95 -11.33
C ASP A 111 11.16 -10.96 -11.92
N ARG A 112 10.92 -12.10 -11.25
CA ARG A 112 9.92 -13.08 -11.67
C ARG A 112 8.54 -12.45 -11.59
N LEU A 113 7.80 -12.51 -12.71
CA LEU A 113 6.40 -12.06 -12.71
C LEU A 113 5.52 -13.02 -11.91
N ILE A 114 4.66 -12.44 -11.10
CA ILE A 114 3.66 -13.09 -10.24
C ILE A 114 2.29 -12.69 -10.78
N PRO A 115 1.69 -13.48 -11.68
CA PRO A 115 0.39 -13.15 -12.27
C PRO A 115 -0.74 -13.36 -11.27
N SER A 116 -1.81 -12.56 -11.38
CA SER A 116 -3.03 -12.73 -10.59
C SER A 116 -3.75 -14.06 -10.86
N GLY A 117 -3.55 -14.63 -12.05
CA GLY A 117 -4.21 -15.88 -12.47
C GLY A 117 -5.67 -15.73 -12.88
N ALA A 118 -6.29 -14.61 -12.55
CA ALA A 118 -7.66 -14.23 -12.92
C ALA A 118 -7.77 -12.71 -12.92
N PRO A 119 -8.82 -12.10 -13.53
CA PRO A 119 -9.10 -10.68 -13.38
C PRO A 119 -9.32 -10.31 -11.91
N VAL A 120 -8.66 -9.24 -11.46
CA VAL A 120 -8.78 -8.71 -10.09
C VAL A 120 -8.87 -7.19 -10.11
N ARG A 121 -9.59 -6.64 -9.16
CA ARG A 121 -9.67 -5.19 -8.94
C ARG A 121 -8.52 -4.66 -8.12
N ALA A 122 -8.07 -5.44 -7.13
CA ALA A 122 -7.05 -4.97 -6.21
C ALA A 122 -6.06 -6.07 -5.81
N VAL A 123 -4.89 -5.62 -5.33
CA VAL A 123 -3.91 -6.48 -4.68
C VAL A 123 -3.54 -5.86 -3.34
N LEU A 124 -3.59 -6.65 -2.26
CA LEU A 124 -3.11 -6.25 -0.95
C LEU A 124 -1.75 -6.92 -0.70
N GLU A 125 -0.73 -6.11 -0.46
CA GLU A 125 0.58 -6.56 -0.01
C GLU A 125 0.71 -6.38 1.51
N VAL A 126 1.12 -7.45 2.18
CA VAL A 126 1.38 -7.50 3.63
C VAL A 126 2.70 -8.23 3.88
N ILE A 127 3.25 -8.11 5.09
CA ILE A 127 4.48 -8.82 5.44
C ILE A 127 4.30 -10.34 5.30
N ALA A 128 5.32 -11.01 4.76
CA ALA A 128 5.29 -12.45 4.50
C ALA A 128 4.91 -13.29 5.72
N GLY A 129 4.14 -14.34 5.49
CA GLY A 129 3.64 -15.25 6.52
C GLY A 129 2.36 -14.79 7.19
N THR A 130 1.86 -13.59 6.88
CA THR A 130 0.60 -13.05 7.42
C THR A 130 -0.59 -13.92 7.04
N ALA A 131 -0.71 -14.31 5.75
CA ALA A 131 -1.83 -15.13 5.28
C ALA A 131 -1.87 -16.47 6.02
N ARG A 132 -0.73 -17.16 6.14
CA ARG A 132 -0.63 -18.44 6.84
C ARG A 132 -0.94 -18.30 8.32
N ARG A 133 -0.35 -17.33 9.01
CA ARG A 133 -0.53 -17.11 10.45
C ARG A 133 -1.98 -16.80 10.81
N LEU A 134 -2.67 -16.04 9.97
CA LEU A 134 -4.06 -15.64 10.17
C LEU A 134 -5.07 -16.61 9.53
N GLY A 135 -4.60 -17.68 8.84
CA GLY A 135 -5.46 -18.66 8.18
C GLY A 135 -6.27 -18.08 7.01
N ILE A 136 -5.78 -17.00 6.40
CA ILE A 136 -6.41 -16.36 5.24
C ILE A 136 -6.17 -17.20 3.99
N LYS A 137 -7.21 -17.42 3.17
CA LYS A 137 -7.17 -18.30 1.99
C LYS A 137 -7.91 -17.70 0.81
N ALA A 138 -7.66 -18.23 -0.39
CA ALA A 138 -8.53 -18.02 -1.53
C ALA A 138 -9.97 -18.44 -1.19
N GLY A 139 -10.94 -17.61 -1.58
CA GLY A 139 -12.35 -17.74 -1.22
C GLY A 139 -12.79 -16.89 -0.03
N ASP A 140 -11.89 -16.45 0.84
CA ASP A 140 -12.18 -15.51 1.92
C ASP A 140 -12.57 -14.15 1.35
N ARG A 141 -13.15 -13.28 2.18
CA ARG A 141 -13.71 -12.01 1.76
C ARG A 141 -13.00 -10.81 2.38
N VAL A 142 -12.64 -9.87 1.55
CA VAL A 142 -12.14 -8.54 1.95
C VAL A 142 -13.31 -7.56 1.97
N VAL A 143 -13.36 -6.73 3.01
CA VAL A 143 -14.33 -5.65 3.23
C VAL A 143 -13.56 -4.36 3.41
N GLY A 144 -13.97 -3.30 2.73
CA GLY A 144 -13.29 -2.01 2.79
C GLY A 144 -13.95 -1.01 1.85
N SER A 145 -13.45 0.21 1.83
CA SER A 145 -14.04 1.33 1.11
C SER A 145 -14.26 1.02 -0.38
N ILE A 146 -13.31 0.33 -1.02
CA ILE A 146 -13.36 0.03 -2.45
C ILE A 146 -14.19 -1.23 -2.79
N PHE A 147 -14.47 -2.12 -1.81
CA PHE A 147 -15.21 -3.38 -2.03
C PHE A 147 -16.66 -3.34 -1.55
N GLY A 148 -17.10 -2.20 -0.99
CA GLY A 148 -18.38 -2.07 -0.33
C GLY A 148 -18.38 -2.61 1.10
N LYS A 149 -19.40 -2.22 1.88
CA LYS A 149 -19.59 -2.72 3.25
C LYS A 149 -20.09 -4.15 3.20
N GLY A 150 -19.48 -5.05 3.96
CA GLY A 150 -20.00 -6.39 4.16
C GLY A 150 -21.45 -6.36 4.59
N ARG A 151 -22.28 -7.18 3.94
CA ARG A 151 -23.68 -7.41 4.38
C ARG A 151 -23.69 -8.47 5.46
#